data_bafed72867d10cd581f234c9e8cdcd24
#
_entry.id   bafed72867d10cd581f234c9e8cdcd24
#
_cell.length_a   1.000
_cell.length_b   1.000
_cell.length_c   1.000
_cell.angle_alpha   90.00
_cell.angle_beta   90.00
_cell.angle_gamma   90.00
#
_symmetry.space_group_name_H-M   'P 1'
#
loop_
_entity.id
_entity.type
_entity.pdbx_description
1 polymer ?
#
loop_
_entity_poly.entity_id
_entity_poly.type
_entity_poly.pdbx_seq_one_letter_code
_entity_poly.pdbx_strand_id
1 'polypeptide(L)'
;NAVLPILCASLLSSGPVELSNIPAITDIEKLVAFFRQIGSQIDWNREAKTMRLDHSNLESSFNAGDLPQGMRSSVLLFAPLLYRFKKISLDSNPKGCALGIRELDPHLEILSQLGAKISHNGRLGISITDRFKGAEHWADYMSVTTTETFVMAAALGMGNSTLTNAASEPHVQDLCRFLESM
;
A
#
# COMPACT_ATOMS: atom_id res chain seq x y z
N ASN A 1 -1.79 6.36 -13.96
CA ASN A 1 -1.32 5.19 -13.17
C ASN A 1 -0.76 5.60 -11.80
N ALA A 2 -0.13 6.79 -11.64
CA ALA A 2 0.46 7.24 -10.38
C ALA A 2 -0.56 7.41 -9.22
N VAL A 3 -1.81 7.68 -9.50
CA VAL A 3 -2.81 8.03 -8.49
C VAL A 3 -3.08 6.89 -7.49
N LEU A 4 -3.08 5.62 -7.92
CA LEU A 4 -3.37 4.49 -7.03
C LEU A 4 -2.28 4.29 -5.97
N PRO A 5 -0.98 4.19 -6.32
CA PRO A 5 0.07 4.08 -5.32
C PRO A 5 0.17 5.34 -4.44
N ILE A 6 -0.06 6.55 -4.97
CA ILE A 6 -0.06 7.80 -4.19
C ILE A 6 -1.20 7.80 -3.16
N LEU A 7 -2.42 7.37 -3.54
CA LEU A 7 -3.53 7.21 -2.60
C LEU A 7 -3.21 6.17 -1.52
N CYS A 8 -2.60 5.03 -1.87
CA CYS A 8 -2.17 4.05 -0.88
C CYS A 8 -1.09 4.64 0.06
N ALA A 9 -0.11 5.36 -0.49
CA ALA A 9 0.96 6.00 0.26
C ALA A 9 0.47 7.13 1.17
N SER A 10 -0.67 7.79 0.87
CA SER A 10 -1.24 8.82 1.75
C SER A 10 -1.55 8.32 3.15
N LEU A 11 -1.81 7.00 3.32
CA LEU A 11 -1.92 6.37 4.64
C LEU A 11 -0.67 6.48 5.50
N LEU A 12 0.50 6.73 4.92
CA LEU A 12 1.77 6.90 5.66
C LEU A 12 1.89 8.29 6.28
N SER A 13 1.12 9.28 5.80
CA SER A 13 1.16 10.65 6.31
C SER A 13 0.66 10.74 7.75
N SER A 14 1.31 11.59 8.54
CA SER A 14 0.87 11.94 9.91
C SER A 14 -0.19 13.05 9.95
N GLY A 15 -0.40 13.73 8.84
CA GLY A 15 -1.36 14.84 8.70
C GLY A 15 -2.20 14.73 7.44
N PRO A 16 -3.10 15.71 7.21
CA PRO A 16 -3.92 15.75 6.00
C PRO A 16 -3.07 15.84 4.74
N VAL A 17 -3.51 15.15 3.69
CA VAL A 17 -2.90 15.16 2.35
C VAL A 17 -3.88 15.78 1.37
N GLU A 18 -3.41 16.72 0.55
CA GLU A 18 -4.18 17.33 -0.52
C GLU A 18 -3.63 16.94 -1.89
N LEU A 19 -4.48 16.38 -2.73
CA LEU A 19 -4.12 15.92 -4.06
C LEU A 19 -4.97 16.63 -5.11
N SER A 20 -4.36 16.94 -6.23
CA SER A 20 -5.03 17.49 -7.40
C SER A 20 -4.94 16.55 -8.60
N ASN A 21 -5.73 16.82 -9.63
CA ASN A 21 -5.80 16.02 -10.85
C ASN A 21 -6.24 14.56 -10.62
N ILE A 22 -7.15 14.33 -9.67
CA ILE A 22 -7.68 13.01 -9.34
C ILE A 22 -8.82 12.65 -10.30
N PRO A 23 -8.67 11.60 -11.12
CA PRO A 23 -9.75 11.16 -12.02
C PRO A 23 -10.82 10.37 -11.25
N ALA A 24 -12.07 10.49 -11.69
CA ALA A 24 -13.17 9.70 -11.15
C ALA A 24 -13.27 8.36 -11.88
N ILE A 25 -12.49 7.37 -11.45
CA ILE A 25 -12.50 6.00 -11.97
C ILE A 25 -12.83 5.00 -10.86
N THR A 26 -13.35 3.84 -11.24
CA THR A 26 -13.86 2.81 -10.34
C THR A 26 -12.85 2.39 -9.26
N ASP A 27 -11.57 2.25 -9.61
CA ASP A 27 -10.55 1.81 -8.64
C ASP A 27 -10.30 2.86 -7.55
N ILE A 28 -10.36 4.15 -7.90
CA ILE A 28 -10.26 5.23 -6.91
C ILE A 28 -11.51 5.26 -6.02
N GLU A 29 -12.70 5.04 -6.59
CA GLU A 29 -13.93 4.96 -5.80
C GLU A 29 -13.89 3.82 -4.79
N LYS A 30 -13.37 2.66 -5.19
CA LYS A 30 -13.16 1.52 -4.29
C LYS A 30 -12.16 1.83 -3.17
N LEU A 31 -11.03 2.49 -3.48
CA LEU A 31 -10.05 2.91 -2.47
C LEU A 31 -10.65 3.93 -1.51
N VAL A 32 -11.38 4.92 -2.00
CA VAL A 32 -12.04 5.93 -1.17
C VAL A 32 -13.07 5.30 -0.25
N ALA A 33 -13.88 4.35 -0.77
CA ALA A 33 -14.83 3.60 0.04
C ALA A 33 -14.11 2.82 1.16
N PHE A 34 -13.04 2.12 0.82
CA PHE A 34 -12.22 1.39 1.79
C PHE A 34 -11.60 2.32 2.85
N PHE A 35 -11.02 3.45 2.45
CA PHE A 35 -10.43 4.42 3.39
C PHE A 35 -11.46 4.97 4.36
N ARG A 36 -12.67 5.31 3.88
CA ARG A 36 -13.77 5.73 4.75
C ARG A 36 -14.19 4.64 5.73
N GLN A 37 -14.22 3.40 5.28
CA GLN A 37 -14.57 2.25 6.12
C GLN A 37 -13.58 2.06 7.27
N ILE A 38 -12.28 2.32 7.06
CA ILE A 38 -11.26 2.24 8.12
C ILE A 38 -11.11 3.54 8.94
N GLY A 39 -12.00 4.52 8.77
CA GLY A 39 -12.07 5.74 9.58
C GLY A 39 -11.43 6.98 8.98
N SER A 40 -10.96 6.94 7.73
CA SER A 40 -10.40 8.12 7.07
C SER A 40 -11.47 9.16 6.74
N GLN A 41 -11.16 10.42 6.95
CA GLN A 41 -11.99 11.54 6.48
C GLN A 41 -11.54 11.95 5.07
N ILE A 42 -12.47 11.92 4.11
CA ILE A 42 -12.15 12.20 2.70
C ILE A 42 -13.17 13.17 2.14
N ASP A 43 -12.67 14.32 1.69
CA ASP A 43 -13.38 15.29 0.88
C ASP A 43 -12.87 15.18 -0.57
N TRP A 44 -13.75 14.79 -1.49
CA TRP A 44 -13.43 14.61 -2.90
C TRP A 44 -14.32 15.46 -3.77
N ASN A 45 -13.76 16.54 -4.30
CA ASN A 45 -14.39 17.37 -5.33
C ASN A 45 -14.09 16.79 -6.72
N ARG A 46 -15.08 16.10 -7.30
CA ARG A 46 -14.94 15.43 -8.61
C ARG A 46 -14.83 16.41 -9.78
N GLU A 47 -15.49 17.57 -9.68
CA GLU A 47 -15.47 18.60 -10.73
C GLU A 47 -14.13 19.32 -10.76
N ALA A 48 -13.65 19.75 -9.61
CA ALA A 48 -12.32 20.36 -9.46
C ALA A 48 -11.17 19.33 -9.54
N LYS A 49 -11.48 18.02 -9.53
CA LYS A 49 -10.51 16.92 -9.48
C LYS A 49 -9.53 17.03 -8.31
N THR A 50 -9.99 17.50 -7.17
CA THR A 50 -9.19 17.64 -5.96
C THR A 50 -9.69 16.70 -4.87
N MET A 51 -8.78 16.20 -4.04
CA MET A 51 -9.11 15.33 -2.94
C MET A 51 -8.27 15.71 -1.72
N ARG A 52 -8.94 15.86 -0.57
CA ARG A 52 -8.30 15.97 0.75
C ARG A 52 -8.53 14.69 1.52
N LEU A 53 -7.47 14.10 2.03
CA LEU A 53 -7.49 12.88 2.82
C LEU A 53 -6.90 13.18 4.21
N ASP A 54 -7.57 12.71 5.26
CA ASP A 54 -7.07 12.75 6.63
C ASP A 54 -7.21 11.36 7.24
N HIS A 55 -6.07 10.77 7.59
CA HIS A 55 -5.95 9.42 8.14
C HIS A 55 -5.58 9.43 9.64
N SER A 56 -5.80 10.54 10.35
CA SER A 56 -5.44 10.67 11.76
C SER A 56 -6.31 9.82 12.69
N ASN A 57 -7.55 9.55 12.31
CA ASN A 57 -8.55 8.86 13.15
C ASN A 57 -8.89 7.46 12.60
N LEU A 58 -7.89 6.69 12.19
CA LEU A 58 -8.13 5.31 11.75
C LEU A 58 -8.62 4.45 12.92
N GLU A 59 -9.56 3.56 12.63
CA GLU A 59 -10.01 2.56 13.61
C GLU A 59 -8.85 1.68 14.06
N SER A 60 -8.86 1.25 15.32
CA SER A 60 -7.75 0.48 15.92
C SER A 60 -7.58 -0.93 15.33
N SER A 61 -8.56 -1.40 14.60
CA SER A 61 -8.54 -2.72 13.95
C SER A 61 -9.28 -2.67 12.61
N PHE A 62 -8.73 -3.35 11.64
CA PHE A 62 -9.40 -3.59 10.38
C PHE A 62 -9.42 -5.09 10.07
N ASN A 63 -10.45 -5.58 9.39
CA ASN A 63 -10.56 -6.96 8.98
C ASN A 63 -10.11 -7.12 7.51
N ALA A 64 -9.37 -8.18 7.23
CA ALA A 64 -8.84 -8.45 5.89
C ALA A 64 -9.91 -8.63 4.79
N GLY A 65 -11.14 -8.99 5.18
CA GLY A 65 -12.30 -9.02 4.27
C GLY A 65 -12.71 -7.65 3.74
N ASP A 66 -12.20 -6.58 4.36
CA ASP A 66 -12.54 -5.21 4.03
C ASP A 66 -11.67 -4.64 2.89
N LEU A 67 -10.60 -5.34 2.46
CA LEU A 67 -9.79 -4.90 1.32
C LEU A 67 -10.63 -4.76 0.05
N PRO A 68 -10.34 -3.76 -0.78
CA PRO A 68 -11.08 -3.53 -2.02
C PRO A 68 -11.12 -4.77 -2.92
N GLN A 69 -12.32 -5.33 -3.10
CA GLN A 69 -12.50 -6.55 -3.88
C GLN A 69 -12.40 -6.30 -5.38
N GLY A 70 -11.82 -7.28 -6.11
CA GLY A 70 -11.67 -7.21 -7.56
C GLY A 70 -10.76 -6.09 -8.07
N MET A 71 -9.84 -5.61 -7.23
CA MET A 71 -8.83 -4.61 -7.57
C MET A 71 -7.43 -5.21 -7.37
N ARG A 72 -6.69 -5.39 -8.48
CA ARG A 72 -5.33 -5.98 -8.44
C ARG A 72 -4.35 -5.13 -7.64
N SER A 73 -4.50 -3.81 -7.71
CA SER A 73 -3.67 -2.84 -7.00
C SER A 73 -3.89 -2.79 -5.48
N SER A 74 -4.84 -3.57 -4.92
CA SER A 74 -5.02 -3.66 -3.45
C SER A 74 -3.79 -4.18 -2.71
N VAL A 75 -2.87 -4.87 -3.38
CA VAL A 75 -1.57 -5.27 -2.83
C VAL A 75 -0.72 -4.07 -2.38
N LEU A 76 -0.88 -2.91 -3.01
CA LEU A 76 -0.21 -1.67 -2.64
C LEU A 76 -0.59 -1.17 -1.24
N LEU A 77 -1.72 -1.63 -0.70
CA LEU A 77 -2.15 -1.32 0.66
C LEU A 77 -1.34 -2.06 1.72
N PHE A 78 -0.62 -3.14 1.38
CA PHE A 78 0.04 -3.98 2.39
C PHE A 78 1.06 -3.21 3.22
N ALA A 79 1.99 -2.50 2.60
CA ALA A 79 3.01 -1.73 3.31
C ALA A 79 2.39 -0.62 4.17
N PRO A 80 1.50 0.27 3.67
CA PRO A 80 0.85 1.28 4.48
C PRO A 80 0.00 0.72 5.62
N LEU A 81 -0.77 -0.35 5.38
CA LEU A 81 -1.58 -0.96 6.43
C LEU A 81 -0.74 -1.63 7.52
N LEU A 82 0.37 -2.28 7.14
CA LEU A 82 1.32 -2.82 8.11
C LEU A 82 1.95 -1.72 8.95
N TYR A 83 2.28 -0.58 8.35
CA TYR A 83 2.78 0.56 9.10
C TYR A 83 1.76 1.05 10.13
N ARG A 84 0.48 1.17 9.76
CA ARG A 84 -0.61 1.66 10.64
C ARG A 84 -1.07 0.64 11.67
N PHE A 85 -1.34 -0.59 11.25
CA PHE A 85 -2.01 -1.61 12.07
C PHE A 85 -1.08 -2.71 12.58
N LYS A 86 0.18 -2.75 12.13
CA LYS A 86 1.22 -3.73 12.51
C LYS A 86 0.92 -5.16 12.07
N LYS A 87 -0.32 -5.49 11.75
CA LYS A 87 -0.75 -6.82 11.33
C LYS A 87 -1.88 -6.73 10.32
N ILE A 88 -1.79 -7.53 9.26
CA ILE A 88 -2.87 -7.80 8.32
C ILE A 88 -3.05 -9.31 8.18
N SER A 89 -4.29 -9.74 7.95
CA SER A 89 -4.64 -11.14 7.74
C SER A 89 -5.55 -11.23 6.52
N LEU A 90 -5.19 -12.03 5.53
CA LEU A 90 -5.93 -12.23 4.30
C LEU A 90 -6.52 -13.63 4.28
N ASP A 91 -7.76 -13.79 3.83
CA ASP A 91 -8.35 -15.11 3.66
C ASP A 91 -7.56 -15.89 2.60
N SER A 92 -7.10 -17.10 2.98
CA SER A 92 -6.32 -17.98 2.10
C SER A 92 -7.14 -18.61 0.98
N ASN A 93 -8.46 -18.41 0.98
CA ASN A 93 -9.35 -18.97 -0.02
C ASN A 93 -9.83 -17.90 -1.00
N PRO A 94 -9.21 -17.80 -2.18
CA PRO A 94 -9.39 -16.68 -3.10
C PRO A 94 -10.72 -16.76 -3.90
N LYS A 95 -11.79 -17.32 -3.34
CA LYS A 95 -13.13 -17.31 -3.98
C LYS A 95 -13.71 -15.91 -4.21
N GLY A 96 -12.89 -14.90 -4.17
CA GLY A 96 -13.23 -13.50 -4.44
C GLY A 96 -12.04 -12.58 -4.59
N CYS A 97 -10.85 -13.00 -4.23
CA CYS A 97 -9.63 -12.21 -4.44
C CYS A 97 -9.06 -12.57 -5.81
N ALA A 98 -9.20 -11.70 -6.79
CA ALA A 98 -8.63 -11.85 -8.13
C ALA A 98 -7.09 -11.68 -8.15
N LEU A 99 -6.44 -11.69 -7.00
CA LEU A 99 -4.99 -11.74 -6.86
C LEU A 99 -4.56 -13.18 -7.13
N GLY A 100 -3.98 -13.44 -8.30
CA GLY A 100 -3.36 -14.73 -8.61
C GLY A 100 -2.21 -15.02 -7.65
N ILE A 101 -2.02 -16.29 -7.26
CA ILE A 101 -0.97 -16.73 -6.31
C ILE A 101 0.42 -16.21 -6.73
N ARG A 102 0.70 -16.13 -8.01
CA ARG A 102 1.98 -15.65 -8.56
C ARG A 102 2.25 -14.15 -8.36
N GLU A 103 1.22 -13.35 -8.14
CA GLU A 103 1.36 -11.89 -8.03
C GLU A 103 1.64 -11.42 -6.60
N LEU A 104 1.46 -12.28 -5.59
CA LEU A 104 1.72 -11.95 -4.19
C LEU A 104 3.15 -12.26 -3.76
N ASP A 105 3.76 -13.32 -4.28
CA ASP A 105 5.05 -13.82 -3.83
C ASP A 105 6.15 -12.74 -3.83
N PRO A 106 6.35 -11.93 -4.88
CA PRO A 106 7.38 -10.89 -4.87
C PRO A 106 7.12 -9.81 -3.82
N HIS A 107 5.85 -9.49 -3.54
CA HIS A 107 5.48 -8.53 -2.50
C HIS A 107 5.74 -9.09 -1.10
N LEU A 108 5.41 -10.36 -0.87
CA LEU A 108 5.67 -11.04 0.40
C LEU A 108 7.16 -11.18 0.65
N GLU A 109 7.93 -11.52 -0.37
CA GLU A 109 9.38 -11.60 -0.30
C GLU A 109 9.99 -10.25 0.11
N ILE A 110 9.67 -9.16 -0.58
CA ILE A 110 10.15 -7.82 -0.25
C ILE A 110 9.76 -7.42 1.18
N LEU A 111 8.51 -7.61 1.58
CA LEU A 111 8.08 -7.31 2.93
C LEU A 111 8.81 -8.16 3.97
N SER A 112 9.10 -9.43 3.67
CA SER A 112 9.88 -10.31 4.53
C SER A 112 11.34 -9.83 4.67
N GLN A 113 11.99 -9.44 3.58
CA GLN A 113 13.34 -8.86 3.58
C GLN A 113 13.41 -7.59 4.45
N LEU A 114 12.35 -6.75 4.38
CA LEU A 114 12.20 -5.55 5.21
C LEU A 114 11.74 -5.87 6.66
N GLY A 115 11.73 -7.14 7.06
CA GLY A 115 11.51 -7.59 8.43
C GLY A 115 10.07 -7.93 8.80
N ALA A 116 9.16 -8.03 7.84
CA ALA A 116 7.82 -8.55 8.10
C ALA A 116 7.85 -10.06 8.33
N LYS A 117 6.99 -10.55 9.22
CA LYS A 117 6.77 -11.99 9.45
C LYS A 117 5.56 -12.45 8.65
N ILE A 118 5.76 -13.49 7.85
CA ILE A 118 4.71 -14.11 7.05
C ILE A 118 4.27 -15.41 7.75
N SER A 119 2.99 -15.67 7.81
CA SER A 119 2.42 -16.90 8.40
C SER A 119 1.27 -17.43 7.54
N HIS A 120 1.12 -18.74 7.49
CA HIS A 120 0.11 -19.45 6.72
C HIS A 120 -0.66 -20.43 7.62
N ASN A 121 -1.54 -19.93 8.49
CA ASN A 121 -2.37 -20.74 9.40
C ASN A 121 -3.84 -20.73 8.96
N GLY A 122 -4.13 -21.31 7.79
CA GLY A 122 -5.45 -21.23 7.19
C GLY A 122 -5.81 -19.85 6.60
N ARG A 123 -5.04 -18.83 6.94
CA ARG A 123 -5.05 -17.47 6.40
C ARG A 123 -3.63 -16.99 6.18
N LEU A 124 -3.42 -16.15 5.18
CA LEU A 124 -2.15 -15.45 5.01
C LEU A 124 -2.09 -14.31 6.04
N GLY A 125 -1.19 -14.42 7.01
CA GLY A 125 -0.92 -13.38 7.99
C GLY A 125 0.40 -12.69 7.67
N ILE A 126 0.42 -11.35 7.72
CA ILE A 126 1.63 -10.54 7.60
C ILE A 126 1.69 -9.61 8.80
N SER A 127 2.84 -9.51 9.45
CA SER A 127 2.99 -8.65 10.64
C SER A 127 4.39 -8.04 10.73
N ILE A 128 4.47 -6.86 11.33
CA ILE A 128 5.72 -6.21 11.73
C ILE A 128 5.70 -5.92 13.22
N THR A 129 6.86 -5.91 13.87
CA THR A 129 6.93 -5.64 15.32
C THR A 129 6.71 -4.18 15.62
N ASP A 130 7.41 -3.29 14.90
CA ASP A 130 7.33 -1.83 15.08
C ASP A 130 7.40 -1.13 13.73
N ARG A 131 8.57 -1.12 13.08
CA ARG A 131 8.82 -0.53 11.76
C ARG A 131 9.48 -1.54 10.85
N PHE A 132 9.38 -1.29 9.56
CA PHE A 132 10.22 -1.98 8.59
C PHE A 132 11.70 -1.71 8.86
N LYS A 133 12.56 -2.65 8.52
CA LYS A 133 14.02 -2.55 8.70
C LYS A 133 14.68 -2.21 7.38
N GLY A 134 15.89 -1.67 7.44
CA GLY A 134 16.72 -1.53 6.26
C GLY A 134 17.07 -2.90 5.67
N ALA A 135 17.07 -2.99 4.33
CA ALA A 135 17.40 -4.19 3.60
C ALA A 135 18.02 -3.88 2.23
N GLU A 136 18.88 -4.77 1.76
CA GLU A 136 19.32 -4.80 0.37
C GLU A 136 18.66 -5.98 -0.32
N HIS A 137 17.99 -5.72 -1.43
CA HIS A 137 17.27 -6.75 -2.19
C HIS A 137 17.51 -6.58 -3.68
N TRP A 138 17.70 -7.70 -4.37
CA TRP A 138 17.75 -7.77 -5.83
C TRP A 138 16.44 -8.39 -6.31
N ALA A 139 15.62 -7.62 -7.03
CA ALA A 139 14.36 -8.13 -7.59
C ALA A 139 14.64 -9.04 -8.80
N ASP A 140 14.03 -10.21 -8.84
CA ASP A 140 14.18 -11.19 -9.93
C ASP A 140 13.74 -10.61 -11.27
N TYR A 141 12.77 -9.68 -11.26
CA TYR A 141 12.31 -8.96 -12.44
C TYR A 141 11.79 -7.56 -12.06
N MET A 142 11.81 -6.63 -13.02
CA MET A 142 11.33 -5.26 -12.84
C MET A 142 9.80 -5.23 -12.74
N SER A 143 9.28 -5.36 -11.54
CA SER A 143 7.85 -5.23 -11.26
C SER A 143 7.53 -3.86 -10.70
N VAL A 144 6.62 -3.15 -11.35
CA VAL A 144 6.16 -1.81 -10.90
C VAL A 144 5.57 -1.88 -9.50
N THR A 145 4.54 -2.70 -9.29
CA THR A 145 3.83 -2.75 -8.00
C THR A 145 4.71 -3.28 -6.87
N THR A 146 5.64 -4.19 -7.16
CA THR A 146 6.60 -4.68 -6.18
C THR A 146 7.59 -3.57 -5.77
N THR A 147 8.06 -2.78 -6.75
CA THR A 147 8.89 -1.59 -6.48
C THR A 147 8.13 -0.56 -5.65
N GLU A 148 6.87 -0.28 -5.98
CA GLU A 148 6.01 0.64 -5.22
C GLU A 148 5.80 0.15 -3.78
N THR A 149 5.58 -1.16 -3.56
CA THR A 149 5.50 -1.76 -2.23
C THR A 149 6.79 -1.57 -1.44
N PHE A 150 7.95 -1.84 -2.07
CA PHE A 150 9.26 -1.64 -1.43
C PHE A 150 9.46 -0.18 -1.02
N VAL A 151 9.23 0.76 -1.92
CA VAL A 151 9.42 2.20 -1.66
C VAL A 151 8.54 2.67 -0.51
N MET A 152 7.25 2.29 -0.49
CA MET A 152 6.35 2.63 0.61
C MET A 152 6.76 2.00 1.95
N ALA A 153 7.23 0.75 1.95
CA ALA A 153 7.68 0.07 3.17
C ALA A 153 8.99 0.68 3.70
N ALA A 154 9.92 1.03 2.82
CA ALA A 154 11.22 1.60 3.17
C ALA A 154 11.13 3.05 3.64
N ALA A 155 10.18 3.86 3.11
CA ALA A 155 10.09 5.30 3.37
C ALA A 155 10.00 5.66 4.86
N LEU A 156 9.32 4.85 5.68
CA LEU A 156 9.22 5.02 7.14
C LEU A 156 9.93 3.88 7.90
N GLY A 157 10.79 3.14 7.22
CA GLY A 157 11.61 2.09 7.80
C GLY A 157 12.76 2.63 8.65
N MET A 158 13.44 1.73 9.36
CA MET A 158 14.66 2.03 10.11
C MET A 158 15.88 1.62 9.28
N GLY A 159 16.77 2.58 9.04
CA GLY A 159 18.01 2.34 8.28
C GLY A 159 17.83 2.49 6.77
N ASN A 160 18.89 2.21 6.03
CA ASN A 160 18.91 2.35 4.58
C ASN A 160 18.35 1.07 3.93
N SER A 161 17.65 1.26 2.82
CA SER A 161 17.15 0.17 1.99
C SER A 161 17.53 0.39 0.53
N THR A 162 17.96 -0.67 -0.13
CA THR A 162 18.36 -0.66 -1.55
C THR A 162 17.60 -1.74 -2.30
N LEU A 163 16.90 -1.34 -3.36
CA LEU A 163 16.29 -2.28 -4.31
C LEU A 163 17.02 -2.19 -5.65
N THR A 164 17.72 -3.26 -6.00
CA THR A 164 18.35 -3.41 -7.31
C THR A 164 17.37 -4.03 -8.30
N ASN A 165 17.46 -3.71 -9.58
CA ASN A 165 16.55 -4.13 -10.64
C ASN A 165 15.11 -3.63 -10.40
N ALA A 166 14.98 -2.44 -9.82
CA ALA A 166 13.70 -1.77 -9.59
C ALA A 166 13.08 -1.26 -10.90
N ALA A 167 11.76 -1.23 -10.95
CA ALA A 167 11.03 -0.53 -12.00
C ALA A 167 11.27 0.99 -11.92
N SER A 168 11.37 1.66 -13.06
CA SER A 168 11.73 3.09 -13.14
C SER A 168 10.73 3.94 -13.93
N GLU A 169 9.52 3.44 -14.14
CA GLU A 169 8.46 4.11 -14.87
C GLU A 169 8.11 5.47 -14.23
N PRO A 170 7.63 6.45 -15.01
CA PRO A 170 7.32 7.78 -14.50
C PRO A 170 6.41 7.80 -13.27
N HIS A 171 5.43 6.90 -13.20
CA HIS A 171 4.51 6.83 -12.07
C HIS A 171 5.15 6.27 -10.78
N VAL A 172 6.20 5.45 -10.89
CA VAL A 172 7.02 5.03 -9.73
C VAL A 172 7.82 6.22 -9.20
N GLN A 173 8.39 7.02 -10.12
CA GLN A 173 9.10 8.26 -9.74
C GLN A 173 8.16 9.29 -9.10
N ASP A 174 6.91 9.39 -9.59
CA ASP A 174 5.90 10.28 -8.99
C ASP A 174 5.55 9.83 -7.56
N LEU A 175 5.46 8.52 -7.30
CA LEU A 175 5.31 7.99 -5.94
C LEU A 175 6.50 8.38 -5.05
N CYS A 176 7.74 8.25 -5.54
CA CYS A 176 8.93 8.65 -4.77
C CYS A 176 8.89 10.14 -4.42
N ARG A 177 8.59 11.02 -5.40
CA ARG A 177 8.46 12.46 -5.16
C ARG A 177 7.34 12.79 -4.16
N PHE A 178 6.22 12.06 -4.23
CA PHE A 178 5.15 12.22 -3.26
C PHE A 178 5.61 11.87 -1.85
N LEU A 179 6.30 10.75 -1.66
CA LEU A 179 6.86 10.34 -0.37
C LEU A 179 7.90 11.35 0.17
N GLU A 180 8.75 11.90 -0.70
CA GLU A 180 9.69 12.96 -0.34
C GLU A 180 8.98 14.26 0.11
N SER A 181 7.79 14.53 -0.42
CA SER A 181 7.02 15.74 -0.08
C SER A 181 6.30 15.66 1.27
N MET A 182 6.14 14.46 1.81
CA MET A 182 5.50 14.23 3.12
C MET A 182 6.49 14.28 4.29
#